data_5e9783de86de3af9ef8e354933decc75
#
_entry.id   5e9783de86de3af9ef8e354933decc75
#
_cell.length_a   1.000
_cell.length_b   1.000
_cell.length_c   1.000
_cell.angle_alpha   90.00
_cell.angle_beta   90.00
_cell.angle_gamma   90.00
#
_symmetry.space_group_name_H-M   'P 1'
#
loop_
_entity.id
_entity.type
_entity.pdbx_description
1 polymer ?
#
loop_
_entity_poly.entity_id
_entity_poly.type
_entity_poly.pdbx_seq_one_letter_code
_entity_poly.pdbx_strand_id
1 'polypeptide(L)'
;MQFRRSRGNRYGDRGRVSINTDCTNIALSKNRHHEGEPEKEAKCILHNEVIIRDESQISRFLFYSRQPTHKVKAPSFPSHFLNHLVTTESIKEALKQVKYPGFSRDIVSFGLIRSAVFVEGTAKVAVAITTSDPKVPTKLKAEIEQCLRALPGVKDVIIELAVSAAKAPPAAGQANLGGGTAPAGLKHSVAIASGKGGVGKSTFAVNLACALAQVLELRGRPGRVGLMDCDIYGPSVPLMMGLQGRPEINGESLVPLERHGVKVMSMGFLVDDNTPVVWRGPMIMKTIQQFVQNVQWGEIDVLLVDMPPGTGDAQLSLVQTLPLDGALIVTTPQTAATNIARKGGLMFQKVNVPILGVAENMSWYEDAAGKKLSLFGEGGGAITAELLGTTLLGQVPLYPEIRAGGDCGLPVVVNDPASKPAQVFREIAQTLLEKLKL
;
A
#
# COMPACT_ATOMS: atom_id res chain seq x y z
N MET A 1 -49.01 53.94 8.11
CA MET A 1 -48.20 55.13 7.80
C MET A 1 -47.10 54.64 6.92
N GLN A 2 -47.24 54.73 5.63
CA GLN A 2 -46.87 55.79 4.69
C GLN A 2 -45.38 56.07 4.71
N PHE A 3 -44.80 55.68 3.61
CA PHE A 3 -44.20 56.40 2.44
C PHE A 3 -42.68 56.49 2.58
N ARG A 4 -41.78 56.35 1.59
CA ARG A 4 -41.74 56.50 0.10
C ARG A 4 -40.36 55.98 -0.37
N ARG A 5 -40.25 55.21 -1.42
CA ARG A 5 -39.77 55.44 -2.82
C ARG A 5 -38.65 56.47 -3.03
N SER A 6 -37.53 56.04 -3.66
CA SER A 6 -37.09 56.53 -4.97
C SER A 6 -35.75 55.78 -5.35
N ARG A 7 -35.71 55.13 -6.52
CA ARG A 7 -35.06 55.48 -7.81
C ARG A 7 -33.55 55.61 -7.68
N GLY A 8 -32.68 55.00 -8.43
CA GLY A 8 -32.70 54.34 -9.73
C GLY A 8 -31.38 54.59 -10.42
N ASN A 9 -30.91 53.67 -11.21
CA ASN A 9 -30.10 53.74 -12.45
C ASN A 9 -29.17 52.55 -12.53
N ARG A 10 -29.40 51.69 -13.44
CA ARG A 10 -29.02 51.40 -14.85
C ARG A 10 -27.53 51.46 -15.16
N TYR A 11 -27.08 50.40 -15.72
CA TYR A 11 -26.07 50.02 -16.73
C TYR A 11 -25.27 48.82 -16.20
N GLY A 12 -25.06 47.72 -16.89
CA GLY A 12 -25.22 47.28 -18.27
C GLY A 12 -24.63 45.88 -18.37
N ASP A 13 -25.31 45.08 -18.90
CA ASP A 13 -25.22 43.97 -19.86
C ASP A 13 -23.82 43.35 -20.13
N ARG A 14 -23.92 42.01 -20.32
CA ARG A 14 -23.08 41.08 -21.08
C ARG A 14 -22.19 40.09 -20.29
N GLY A 15 -22.57 38.85 -20.54
CA GLY A 15 -21.65 37.72 -20.60
C GLY A 15 -22.17 36.40 -20.05
N ARG A 16 -23.21 35.80 -20.66
CA ARG A 16 -23.45 34.36 -20.52
C ARG A 16 -22.37 33.60 -21.28
N VAL A 17 -21.64 32.72 -20.60
CA VAL A 17 -20.86 31.65 -21.21
C VAL A 17 -21.55 30.35 -20.90
N SER A 18 -22.22 29.80 -21.93
CA SER A 18 -22.67 28.40 -21.93
C SER A 18 -21.49 27.52 -22.37
N ILE A 19 -21.16 26.54 -21.57
CA ILE A 19 -20.24 25.46 -21.97
C ILE A 19 -21.10 24.37 -22.59
N ASN A 20 -20.91 24.17 -23.90
CA ASN A 20 -21.50 23.03 -24.62
C ASN A 20 -20.40 21.98 -24.80
N THR A 21 -20.70 20.77 -24.34
CA THR A 21 -19.94 19.56 -24.59
C THR A 21 -20.32 19.00 -25.94
N ASP A 22 -19.35 18.85 -26.85
CA ASP A 22 -19.42 17.83 -27.90
C ASP A 22 -18.01 17.48 -28.38
N CYS A 23 -17.64 16.25 -28.09
CA CYS A 23 -16.53 15.53 -28.72
C CYS A 23 -17.03 14.93 -30.03
N THR A 24 -16.49 15.32 -31.17
CA THR A 24 -16.22 14.40 -32.31
C THR A 24 -15.51 15.13 -33.46
N ASN A 25 -14.58 14.36 -34.08
CA ASN A 25 -14.02 14.54 -35.43
C ASN A 25 -12.76 15.42 -35.58
N ILE A 26 -11.64 14.71 -35.56
CA ILE A 26 -10.39 15.14 -36.21
C ILE A 26 -10.43 14.69 -37.66
N ALA A 27 -10.53 15.65 -38.56
CA ALA A 27 -10.32 15.44 -40.01
C ALA A 27 -8.97 16.02 -40.40
N LEU A 28 -8.18 15.20 -41.09
CA LEU A 28 -6.92 15.54 -41.73
C LEU A 28 -7.13 16.54 -42.89
N SER A 29 -6.35 17.63 -42.91
CA SER A 29 -6.14 18.37 -44.17
C SER A 29 -4.65 18.67 -44.36
N LYS A 30 -4.16 18.23 -45.51
CA LYS A 30 -2.86 18.56 -46.14
C LYS A 30 -2.87 19.99 -46.66
N ASN A 31 -1.77 20.73 -46.53
CA ASN A 31 -0.99 21.43 -47.57
C ASN A 31 -0.18 22.61 -47.02
N ARG A 32 1.03 22.69 -47.30
CA ARG A 32 2.00 23.22 -48.31
C ARG A 32 3.14 24.02 -47.67
N HIS A 33 4.35 23.58 -48.02
CA HIS A 33 5.61 24.30 -48.25
C HIS A 33 5.94 25.61 -47.55
N HIS A 34 7.06 25.61 -46.75
CA HIS A 34 8.23 26.44 -47.03
C HIS A 34 9.48 25.84 -46.32
N GLU A 35 10.61 26.00 -47.02
CA GLU A 35 11.94 25.46 -46.81
C GLU A 35 12.64 26.05 -45.58
N GLY A 36 13.60 25.27 -44.96
CA GLY A 36 14.66 25.81 -44.16
C GLY A 36 15.00 25.03 -42.87
N GLU A 37 15.72 23.91 -42.99
CA GLU A 37 16.78 23.34 -42.09
C GLU A 37 16.62 23.27 -40.56
N PRO A 38 17.35 22.33 -39.87
CA PRO A 38 17.66 20.92 -40.15
C PRO A 38 17.13 19.94 -39.07
N GLU A 39 17.11 18.67 -39.42
CA GLU A 39 16.78 17.48 -38.66
C GLU A 39 17.45 17.42 -37.27
N LYS A 40 16.64 17.20 -36.25
CA LYS A 40 17.07 16.59 -35.00
C LYS A 40 16.58 15.14 -34.96
N GLU A 41 17.54 14.23 -35.16
CA GLU A 41 17.37 12.79 -34.98
C GLU A 41 16.82 12.44 -33.59
N ALA A 42 15.71 11.72 -33.58
CA ALA A 42 15.22 11.04 -32.40
C ALA A 42 16.07 9.78 -32.18
N LYS A 43 16.96 9.80 -31.20
CA LYS A 43 17.70 8.64 -30.74
C LYS A 43 16.78 7.75 -29.92
N CYS A 44 16.41 6.61 -30.48
CA CYS A 44 15.90 5.46 -29.73
C CYS A 44 17.08 4.82 -28.99
N ILE A 45 17.14 4.96 -27.65
CA ILE A 45 18.17 4.33 -26.82
C ILE A 45 17.69 2.92 -26.49
N LEU A 46 18.22 1.94 -27.22
CA LEU A 46 18.20 0.54 -26.81
C LEU A 46 19.37 0.30 -25.85
N HIS A 47 19.06 0.08 -24.56
CA HIS A 47 20.02 -0.35 -23.56
C HIS A 47 20.23 -1.85 -23.69
N ASN A 48 21.31 -2.24 -24.41
CA ASN A 48 21.97 -3.52 -24.23
C ASN A 48 23.46 -3.28 -24.57
N GLU A 49 24.25 -3.07 -23.54
CA GLU A 49 25.73 -3.05 -23.69
C GLU A 49 26.22 -4.49 -23.89
N VAL A 50 26.59 -4.79 -25.11
CA VAL A 50 27.41 -5.95 -25.43
C VAL A 50 28.85 -5.46 -25.49
N ILE A 51 29.66 -5.81 -24.49
CA ILE A 51 31.10 -5.54 -24.50
C ILE A 51 31.77 -6.57 -25.41
N ILE A 52 32.13 -6.17 -26.64
CA ILE A 52 32.97 -6.97 -27.56
C ILE A 52 34.41 -6.51 -27.39
N ARG A 53 35.26 -7.42 -26.88
CA ARG A 53 36.72 -7.21 -26.70
C ARG A 53 37.54 -7.70 -27.88
N ASP A 54 37.17 -7.36 -29.10
CA ASP A 54 38.08 -7.63 -30.26
C ASP A 54 37.76 -6.67 -31.39
N GLU A 55 38.64 -5.67 -31.58
CA GLU A 55 38.53 -4.64 -32.60
C GLU A 55 38.65 -5.18 -34.05
N SER A 56 39.14 -6.39 -34.24
CA SER A 56 39.31 -7.00 -35.56
C SER A 56 38.00 -7.47 -36.21
N GLN A 57 36.94 -7.58 -35.43
CA GLN A 57 35.62 -8.02 -35.93
C GLN A 57 34.68 -6.85 -36.30
N ILE A 58 34.99 -5.63 -35.87
CA ILE A 58 34.14 -4.45 -36.11
C ILE A 58 34.24 -3.97 -37.57
N SER A 59 35.38 -4.11 -38.20
CA SER A 59 35.61 -3.66 -39.59
C SER A 59 34.83 -4.48 -40.65
N ARG A 60 34.41 -5.70 -40.33
CA ARG A 60 33.63 -6.56 -41.24
C ARG A 60 32.15 -6.31 -41.18
N PHE A 61 31.65 -5.72 -40.09
CA PHE A 61 30.20 -5.48 -39.93
C PHE A 61 29.73 -4.17 -40.55
N LEU A 62 30.61 -3.17 -40.67
CA LEU A 62 30.27 -1.84 -41.20
C LEU A 62 30.31 -1.76 -42.74
N PHE A 63 30.89 -2.74 -43.43
CA PHE A 63 30.95 -2.75 -44.91
C PHE A 63 29.72 -3.36 -45.58
N TYR A 64 28.83 -4.02 -44.83
CA TYR A 64 27.64 -4.72 -45.39
C TYR A 64 26.33 -3.90 -45.34
N SER A 65 26.33 -2.70 -44.79
CA SER A 65 25.10 -1.91 -44.63
C SER A 65 24.86 -0.80 -45.67
N ARG A 66 25.68 -0.74 -46.75
CA ARG A 66 25.55 0.30 -47.77
C ARG A 66 25.50 -0.24 -49.21
N GLN A 67 24.53 -1.09 -49.53
CA GLN A 67 24.08 -1.23 -50.91
C GLN A 67 22.58 -1.65 -50.93
N PRO A 68 21.70 -0.98 -51.64
CA PRO A 68 20.35 -1.42 -51.83
C PRO A 68 20.24 -2.40 -53.00
N THR A 69 19.30 -3.35 -52.87
CA THR A 69 18.83 -4.26 -53.93
C THR A 69 19.73 -5.45 -54.28
N HIS A 70 19.56 -6.54 -53.53
CA HIS A 70 19.40 -7.91 -54.04
C HIS A 70 18.99 -8.81 -52.89
N LYS A 71 17.88 -9.59 -53.08
CA LYS A 71 17.45 -10.62 -52.13
C LYS A 71 18.53 -11.69 -52.05
N VAL A 72 19.41 -11.56 -51.04
CA VAL A 72 20.32 -12.62 -50.65
C VAL A 72 19.67 -13.38 -49.51
N LYS A 73 19.38 -14.66 -49.69
CA LYS A 73 18.98 -15.58 -48.65
C LYS A 73 20.02 -15.49 -47.52
N ALA A 74 19.61 -15.13 -46.35
CA ALA A 74 20.46 -15.16 -45.14
C ALA A 74 21.00 -16.58 -44.97
N PRO A 75 22.32 -16.75 -44.69
CA PRO A 75 22.85 -18.04 -44.36
C PRO A 75 22.19 -18.54 -43.11
N SER A 76 21.57 -19.74 -43.19
CA SER A 76 21.08 -20.47 -42.03
C SER A 76 22.26 -20.89 -41.19
N PHE A 77 22.55 -20.17 -40.11
CA PHE A 77 23.47 -20.66 -39.08
C PHE A 77 22.79 -21.84 -38.39
N PRO A 78 23.53 -22.96 -38.17
CA PRO A 78 22.99 -24.07 -37.44
C PRO A 78 22.55 -23.60 -36.05
N SER A 79 21.34 -23.89 -35.66
CA SER A 79 20.71 -23.54 -34.36
C SER A 79 21.42 -24.13 -33.13
N HIS A 80 22.52 -24.81 -33.30
CA HIS A 80 23.33 -25.45 -32.24
C HIS A 80 24.36 -24.52 -31.56
N PHE A 81 24.64 -23.32 -32.06
CA PHE A 81 25.66 -22.45 -31.46
C PHE A 81 25.12 -21.40 -30.47
N LEU A 82 23.83 -21.21 -30.31
CA LEU A 82 23.23 -20.21 -29.42
C LEU A 82 22.81 -20.75 -28.05
N ASN A 83 23.00 -22.03 -27.75
CA ASN A 83 22.43 -22.66 -26.56
C ASN A 83 23.37 -22.86 -25.36
N HIS A 84 24.55 -22.22 -25.28
CA HIS A 84 25.51 -22.54 -24.20
C HIS A 84 26.18 -21.34 -23.53
N LEU A 85 25.59 -20.16 -23.53
CA LEU A 85 26.09 -19.06 -22.68
C LEU A 85 25.23 -18.97 -21.42
N VAL A 86 25.72 -19.51 -20.31
CA VAL A 86 25.14 -19.27 -19.00
C VAL A 86 25.28 -17.78 -18.67
N THR A 87 24.17 -17.09 -18.47
CA THR A 87 24.14 -15.67 -18.10
C THR A 87 23.73 -15.53 -16.64
N THR A 88 23.91 -14.33 -16.08
CA THR A 88 23.40 -14.00 -14.73
C THR A 88 21.90 -14.22 -14.61
N GLU A 89 21.15 -13.96 -15.70
CA GLU A 89 19.72 -14.20 -15.76
C GLU A 89 19.38 -15.69 -15.71
N SER A 90 20.10 -16.53 -16.41
CA SER A 90 19.88 -17.99 -16.38
C SER A 90 20.18 -18.61 -14.99
N ILE A 91 21.17 -18.07 -14.27
CA ILE A 91 21.42 -18.44 -12.87
C ILE A 91 20.23 -18.07 -11.97
N LYS A 92 19.74 -16.83 -12.08
CA LYS A 92 18.58 -16.40 -11.27
C LYS A 92 17.33 -17.21 -11.60
N GLU A 93 17.09 -17.52 -12.86
CA GLU A 93 15.94 -18.33 -13.28
C GLU A 93 16.03 -19.77 -12.72
N ALA A 94 17.19 -20.39 -12.77
CA ALA A 94 17.43 -21.68 -12.15
C ALA A 94 17.18 -21.66 -10.63
N LEU A 95 17.64 -20.63 -9.94
CA LEU A 95 17.46 -20.45 -8.49
C LEU A 95 15.99 -20.26 -8.06
N LYS A 96 15.07 -19.94 -8.96
CA LYS A 96 13.62 -19.96 -8.68
C LYS A 96 13.07 -21.37 -8.41
N GLN A 97 13.82 -22.42 -8.77
CA GLN A 97 13.44 -23.80 -8.44
C GLN A 97 13.77 -24.18 -7.00
N VAL A 98 14.69 -23.44 -6.36
CA VAL A 98 15.12 -23.69 -4.97
C VAL A 98 14.15 -23.02 -4.01
N LYS A 99 13.47 -23.82 -3.19
CA LYS A 99 12.51 -23.32 -2.18
C LYS A 99 13.21 -23.12 -0.84
N TYR A 100 12.79 -22.07 -0.11
CA TYR A 100 13.26 -21.92 1.25
C TYR A 100 12.66 -23.03 2.15
N PRO A 101 13.46 -23.75 2.94
CA PRO A 101 12.99 -24.86 3.77
C PRO A 101 11.81 -24.44 4.67
N GLY A 102 10.70 -25.18 4.58
CA GLY A 102 9.46 -24.88 5.33
C GLY A 102 8.51 -23.89 4.64
N PHE A 103 8.84 -23.40 3.46
CA PHE A 103 7.98 -22.47 2.69
C PHE A 103 7.75 -22.97 1.26
N SER A 104 6.63 -22.57 0.67
CA SER A 104 6.31 -22.88 -0.73
C SER A 104 6.98 -21.94 -1.74
N ARG A 105 7.59 -20.84 -1.27
CA ARG A 105 8.17 -19.78 -2.09
C ARG A 105 9.66 -19.98 -2.33
N ASP A 106 10.14 -19.59 -3.53
CA ASP A 106 11.54 -19.73 -3.93
C ASP A 106 12.45 -18.62 -3.33
N ILE A 107 13.76 -18.90 -3.28
CA ILE A 107 14.77 -18.00 -2.67
C ILE A 107 15.00 -16.70 -3.41
N VAL A 108 14.69 -16.64 -4.71
CA VAL A 108 14.81 -15.41 -5.52
C VAL A 108 13.65 -14.48 -5.19
N SER A 109 12.44 -15.01 -5.17
CA SER A 109 11.21 -14.27 -4.78
C SER A 109 11.22 -13.83 -3.31
N PHE A 110 11.95 -14.53 -2.43
CA PHE A 110 12.22 -14.10 -1.06
C PHE A 110 13.25 -12.95 -0.95
N GLY A 111 13.94 -12.61 -2.07
CA GLY A 111 14.97 -11.58 -2.06
C GLY A 111 16.23 -11.96 -1.30
N LEU A 112 16.51 -13.25 -1.14
CA LEU A 112 17.68 -13.76 -0.41
C LEU A 112 18.97 -13.67 -1.22
N ILE A 113 18.87 -13.58 -2.55
CA ILE A 113 20.03 -13.48 -3.45
C ILE A 113 20.57 -12.05 -3.44
N ARG A 114 21.80 -11.87 -2.98
CA ARG A 114 22.51 -10.59 -2.96
C ARG A 114 23.25 -10.31 -4.25
N SER A 115 23.90 -11.34 -4.77
CA SER A 115 24.57 -11.28 -6.08
C SER A 115 24.58 -12.67 -6.72
N ALA A 116 24.57 -12.70 -8.05
CA ALA A 116 24.73 -13.90 -8.85
C ALA A 116 25.60 -13.51 -10.06
N VAL A 117 26.72 -14.17 -10.26
CA VAL A 117 27.70 -13.86 -11.33
C VAL A 117 28.21 -15.15 -11.93
N PHE A 118 28.42 -15.16 -13.25
CA PHE A 118 29.03 -16.26 -13.95
C PHE A 118 30.32 -15.79 -14.64
N VAL A 119 31.45 -16.41 -14.30
CA VAL A 119 32.77 -16.08 -14.88
C VAL A 119 33.54 -17.36 -15.14
N GLU A 120 34.03 -17.54 -16.36
CA GLU A 120 34.92 -18.64 -16.76
C GLU A 120 34.47 -20.05 -16.34
N GLY A 121 33.16 -20.30 -16.41
CA GLY A 121 32.59 -21.62 -16.03
C GLY A 121 32.28 -21.74 -14.51
N THR A 122 32.52 -20.71 -13.73
CA THR A 122 32.24 -20.69 -12.30
C THR A 122 30.97 -19.85 -12.00
N ALA A 123 29.98 -20.44 -11.38
CA ALA A 123 28.81 -19.76 -10.88
C ALA A 123 29.04 -19.30 -9.42
N LYS A 124 29.08 -17.97 -9.18
CA LYS A 124 29.26 -17.42 -7.85
C LYS A 124 27.95 -16.76 -7.39
N VAL A 125 27.40 -17.22 -6.25
CA VAL A 125 26.13 -16.71 -5.71
C VAL A 125 26.31 -16.34 -4.24
N ALA A 126 25.93 -15.11 -3.89
CA ALA A 126 25.88 -14.65 -2.50
C ALA A 126 24.43 -14.63 -2.01
N VAL A 127 24.18 -15.33 -0.92
CA VAL A 127 22.86 -15.52 -0.31
C VAL A 127 22.89 -15.02 1.12
N ALA A 128 21.89 -14.25 1.54
CA ALA A 128 21.73 -13.82 2.92
C ALA A 128 20.46 -14.42 3.52
N ILE A 129 20.60 -15.16 4.60
CA ILE A 129 19.47 -15.77 5.31
C ILE A 129 19.50 -15.40 6.80
N THR A 130 18.31 -15.35 7.40
CA THR A 130 18.14 -15.21 8.84
C THR A 130 17.41 -16.45 9.34
N THR A 131 18.07 -17.25 10.17
CA THR A 131 17.47 -18.50 10.69
C THR A 131 18.07 -18.83 12.07
N SER A 132 17.23 -19.44 12.92
CA SER A 132 17.64 -20.06 14.17
C SER A 132 17.85 -21.59 14.05
N ASP A 133 17.42 -22.18 12.95
CA ASP A 133 17.59 -23.62 12.71
C ASP A 133 18.93 -23.88 12.02
N PRO A 134 19.88 -24.59 12.68
CA PRO A 134 21.21 -24.87 12.13
C PRO A 134 21.18 -25.78 10.89
N LYS A 135 20.07 -26.48 10.60
CA LYS A 135 19.92 -27.36 9.46
C LYS A 135 19.57 -26.61 8.16
N VAL A 136 18.93 -25.43 8.28
CA VAL A 136 18.48 -24.64 7.11
C VAL A 136 19.63 -24.19 6.23
N PRO A 137 20.74 -23.61 6.75
CA PRO A 137 21.88 -23.20 5.93
C PRO A 137 22.49 -24.34 5.11
N THR A 138 22.69 -25.49 5.75
CA THR A 138 23.29 -26.67 5.13
C THR A 138 22.41 -27.23 4.01
N LYS A 139 21.10 -27.35 4.28
CA LYS A 139 20.14 -27.85 3.29
C LYS A 139 20.02 -26.90 2.10
N LEU A 140 19.90 -25.59 2.37
CA LEU A 140 19.78 -24.59 1.33
C LEU A 140 21.01 -24.52 0.44
N LYS A 141 22.23 -24.58 1.03
CA LYS A 141 23.48 -24.63 0.28
C LYS A 141 23.54 -25.82 -0.67
N ALA A 142 23.15 -27.01 -0.20
CA ALA A 142 23.13 -28.21 -1.02
C ALA A 142 22.12 -28.12 -2.19
N GLU A 143 20.93 -27.60 -1.96
CA GLU A 143 19.91 -27.42 -3.00
C GLU A 143 20.35 -26.38 -4.06
N ILE A 144 20.97 -25.26 -3.65
CA ILE A 144 21.53 -24.26 -4.55
C ILE A 144 22.65 -24.86 -5.39
N GLU A 145 23.58 -25.59 -4.77
CA GLU A 145 24.69 -26.24 -5.46
C GLU A 145 24.21 -27.25 -6.49
N GLN A 146 23.27 -28.11 -6.13
CA GLN A 146 22.66 -29.08 -7.03
C GLN A 146 21.99 -28.40 -8.23
N CYS A 147 21.21 -27.33 -7.97
CA CYS A 147 20.51 -26.59 -9.01
C CYS A 147 21.47 -25.92 -10.00
N LEU A 148 22.57 -25.30 -9.51
CA LEU A 148 23.52 -24.61 -10.35
C LEU A 148 24.44 -25.57 -11.14
N ARG A 149 24.83 -26.73 -10.56
CA ARG A 149 25.59 -27.77 -11.25
C ARG A 149 24.82 -28.43 -12.41
N ALA A 150 23.47 -28.35 -12.38
CA ALA A 150 22.63 -28.86 -13.46
C ALA A 150 22.64 -27.95 -14.71
N LEU A 151 23.14 -26.72 -14.61
CA LEU A 151 23.20 -25.79 -15.74
C LEU A 151 24.34 -26.19 -16.70
N PRO A 152 24.09 -26.24 -18.03
CA PRO A 152 25.09 -26.57 -19.02
C PRO A 152 26.20 -25.50 -19.05
N GLY A 153 27.46 -25.91 -18.90
CA GLY A 153 28.62 -25.01 -18.91
C GLY A 153 29.10 -24.56 -17.53
N VAL A 154 28.40 -24.88 -16.44
CA VAL A 154 28.89 -24.66 -15.07
C VAL A 154 29.85 -25.78 -14.70
N LYS A 155 31.12 -25.42 -14.44
CA LYS A 155 32.16 -26.33 -13.97
C LYS A 155 32.29 -26.29 -12.47
N ASP A 156 32.24 -25.09 -11.89
CA ASP A 156 32.36 -24.86 -10.46
C ASP A 156 31.26 -23.95 -9.91
N VAL A 157 30.94 -24.14 -8.63
CA VAL A 157 29.92 -23.37 -7.91
C VAL A 157 30.48 -22.83 -6.60
N ILE A 158 30.45 -21.53 -6.42
CA ILE A 158 30.85 -20.84 -5.18
C ILE A 158 29.62 -20.23 -4.55
N ILE A 159 29.29 -20.64 -3.34
CA ILE A 159 28.14 -20.14 -2.59
C ILE A 159 28.64 -19.45 -1.32
N GLU A 160 28.47 -18.14 -1.27
CA GLU A 160 28.72 -17.33 -0.09
C GLU A 160 27.41 -17.19 0.69
N LEU A 161 27.29 -17.90 1.81
CA LEU A 161 26.10 -17.89 2.63
C LEU A 161 26.32 -17.05 3.89
N ALA A 162 25.74 -15.84 3.92
CA ALA A 162 25.70 -15.00 5.12
C ALA A 162 24.52 -15.43 5.99
N VAL A 163 24.82 -16.06 7.13
CA VAL A 163 23.81 -16.49 8.10
C VAL A 163 23.77 -15.51 9.24
N SER A 164 22.63 -14.83 9.42
CA SER A 164 22.34 -14.03 10.62
C SER A 164 21.55 -14.89 11.60
N ALA A 165 22.00 -14.98 12.84
CA ALA A 165 21.21 -15.61 13.87
C ALA A 165 19.93 -14.79 14.07
N ALA A 166 18.77 -15.43 14.00
CA ALA A 166 17.56 -14.85 14.53
C ALA A 166 17.83 -14.62 16.04
N LYS A 167 17.77 -13.37 16.51
CA LYS A 167 17.88 -13.08 17.94
C LYS A 167 16.89 -14.00 18.65
N ALA A 168 17.38 -14.84 19.55
CA ALA A 168 16.54 -15.69 20.37
C ALA A 168 15.50 -14.83 21.09
N PRO A 169 14.22 -15.23 21.11
CA PRO A 169 13.23 -14.51 21.90
C PRO A 169 13.65 -14.56 23.37
N PRO A 170 13.49 -13.46 24.14
CA PRO A 170 13.70 -13.52 25.58
C PRO A 170 12.75 -14.56 26.17
N ALA A 171 13.23 -15.31 27.15
CA ALA A 171 12.53 -16.39 27.83
C ALA A 171 11.13 -15.99 28.28
N ALA A 172 10.19 -16.92 28.12
CA ALA A 172 8.76 -16.79 28.33
C ALA A 172 8.38 -16.23 29.73
N GLY A 173 8.12 -14.94 29.76
CA GLY A 173 7.18 -14.30 30.65
C GLY A 173 6.16 -13.64 29.73
N GLN A 174 4.88 -13.82 29.99
CA GLN A 174 3.74 -13.36 29.22
C GLN A 174 4.00 -12.05 28.47
N ALA A 175 4.55 -12.13 27.26
CA ALA A 175 4.77 -11.00 26.39
C ALA A 175 3.70 -11.09 25.29
N ASN A 176 2.88 -10.06 25.21
CA ASN A 176 2.11 -9.74 24.02
C ASN A 176 3.02 -9.87 22.81
N LEU A 177 2.72 -10.80 21.90
CA LEU A 177 3.54 -11.10 20.70
C LEU A 177 3.38 -10.06 19.58
N GLY A 178 2.87 -8.87 19.88
CA GLY A 178 3.00 -7.68 19.06
C GLY A 178 4.27 -6.94 19.50
N GLY A 179 5.38 -7.10 18.76
CA GLY A 179 6.74 -6.81 19.24
C GLY A 179 7.16 -5.35 19.32
N GLY A 180 6.26 -4.36 19.38
CA GLY A 180 6.57 -2.96 19.59
C GLY A 180 6.30 -2.55 21.05
N THR A 181 7.21 -1.79 21.65
CA THR A 181 6.91 -1.11 22.91
C THR A 181 5.84 -0.06 22.64
N ALA A 182 4.71 -0.16 23.32
CA ALA A 182 3.65 0.83 23.20
C ALA A 182 4.17 2.23 23.61
N PRO A 183 3.79 3.30 22.92
CA PRO A 183 4.12 4.66 23.34
C PRO A 183 3.64 4.92 24.76
N ALA A 184 4.41 5.73 25.51
CA ALA A 184 3.99 6.14 26.84
C ALA A 184 2.65 6.91 26.77
N GLY A 185 1.70 6.54 27.62
CA GLY A 185 0.36 7.17 27.65
C GLY A 185 -0.67 6.60 26.67
N LEU A 186 -0.29 5.64 25.82
CA LEU A 186 -1.23 4.91 24.96
C LEU A 186 -1.90 3.76 25.74
N LYS A 187 -3.23 3.71 25.75
CA LYS A 187 -3.97 2.62 26.42
C LYS A 187 -4.28 1.48 25.46
N HIS A 188 -4.87 1.79 24.33
CA HIS A 188 -5.27 0.79 23.34
C HIS A 188 -4.91 1.22 21.92
N SER A 189 -4.46 0.26 21.12
CA SER A 189 -4.21 0.41 19.70
C SER A 189 -5.02 -0.59 18.89
N VAL A 190 -5.75 -0.09 17.89
CA VAL A 190 -6.67 -0.89 17.07
C VAL A 190 -6.35 -0.73 15.60
N ALA A 191 -6.02 -1.84 14.94
CA ALA A 191 -5.83 -1.84 13.50
C ALA A 191 -7.18 -1.75 12.77
N ILE A 192 -7.29 -0.84 11.80
CA ILE A 192 -8.38 -0.80 10.82
C ILE A 192 -7.85 -1.44 9.54
N ALA A 193 -8.33 -2.62 9.23
CA ALA A 193 -7.82 -3.42 8.14
C ALA A 193 -8.91 -3.80 7.14
N SER A 194 -8.49 -4.05 5.91
CA SER A 194 -9.37 -4.57 4.86
C SER A 194 -8.63 -5.55 3.99
N GLY A 195 -9.31 -6.57 3.51
CA GLY A 195 -8.72 -7.55 2.60
C GLY A 195 -8.50 -6.99 1.20
N LYS A 196 -9.26 -5.98 0.77
CA LYS A 196 -9.27 -5.41 -0.58
C LYS A 196 -9.23 -3.90 -0.53
N GLY A 197 -8.56 -3.27 -1.51
CA GLY A 197 -8.64 -1.84 -1.74
C GLY A 197 -10.03 -1.41 -2.23
N GLY A 198 -10.41 -0.16 -1.98
CA GLY A 198 -11.67 0.43 -2.45
C GLY A 198 -12.91 0.10 -1.62
N VAL A 199 -12.77 -0.54 -0.45
CA VAL A 199 -13.91 -0.77 0.48
C VAL A 199 -14.21 0.43 1.38
N GLY A 200 -13.50 1.54 1.22
CA GLY A 200 -13.66 2.75 2.03
C GLY A 200 -13.04 2.65 3.43
N LYS A 201 -11.98 1.86 3.61
CA LYS A 201 -11.28 1.65 4.88
C LYS A 201 -10.85 2.96 5.55
N SER A 202 -10.10 3.82 4.83
CA SER A 202 -9.59 5.08 5.37
C SER A 202 -10.72 6.08 5.66
N THR A 203 -11.75 6.15 4.80
CA THR A 203 -12.97 6.93 5.07
C THR A 203 -13.67 6.45 6.34
N PHE A 204 -13.74 5.14 6.54
CA PHE A 204 -14.27 4.54 7.75
C PHE A 204 -13.42 4.89 8.97
N ALA A 205 -12.08 4.75 8.88
CA ALA A 205 -11.15 5.05 9.96
C ALA A 205 -11.24 6.51 10.42
N VAL A 206 -11.29 7.46 9.47
CA VAL A 206 -11.43 8.90 9.75
C VAL A 206 -12.74 9.20 10.49
N ASN A 207 -13.87 8.72 9.98
CA ASN A 207 -15.16 8.97 10.63
C ASN A 207 -15.27 8.27 11.98
N LEU A 208 -14.73 7.06 12.13
CA LEU A 208 -14.68 6.37 13.42
C LEU A 208 -13.80 7.11 14.44
N ALA A 209 -12.65 7.65 14.01
CA ALA A 209 -11.77 8.43 14.88
C ALA A 209 -12.49 9.68 15.42
N CYS A 210 -13.17 10.41 14.54
CA CYS A 210 -13.97 11.58 14.94
C CYS A 210 -15.15 11.19 15.85
N ALA A 211 -15.83 10.07 15.58
CA ALA A 211 -16.89 9.57 16.43
C ALA A 211 -16.39 9.18 17.82
N LEU A 212 -15.25 8.49 17.91
CA LEU A 212 -14.58 8.17 19.17
C LEU A 212 -14.22 9.44 19.96
N ALA A 213 -13.67 10.45 19.28
CA ALA A 213 -13.32 11.73 19.91
C ALA A 213 -14.55 12.39 20.52
N GLN A 214 -15.66 12.46 19.80
CA GLN A 214 -16.93 13.00 20.31
C GLN A 214 -17.47 12.20 21.52
N VAL A 215 -17.46 10.86 21.42
CA VAL A 215 -17.96 10.03 22.54
C VAL A 215 -17.07 10.18 23.78
N LEU A 216 -15.75 10.22 23.63
CA LEU A 216 -14.83 10.41 24.75
C LEU A 216 -14.89 11.84 25.33
N GLU A 217 -15.10 12.85 24.51
CA GLU A 217 -15.34 14.23 24.95
C GLU A 217 -16.58 14.33 25.84
N LEU A 218 -17.70 13.71 25.43
CA LEU A 218 -18.92 13.62 26.25
C LEU A 218 -18.70 12.88 27.57
N ARG A 219 -17.69 12.01 27.66
CA ARG A 219 -17.26 11.33 28.90
C ARG A 219 -16.22 12.15 29.71
N GLY A 220 -15.98 13.41 29.34
CA GLY A 220 -15.00 14.29 30.00
C GLY A 220 -13.52 13.95 29.67
N ARG A 221 -13.27 13.28 28.53
CA ARG A 221 -11.95 12.84 28.08
C ARG A 221 -11.61 13.36 26.67
N PRO A 222 -11.52 14.68 26.46
CA PRO A 222 -11.21 15.26 25.16
C PRO A 222 -9.76 14.97 24.72
N GLY A 223 -9.49 14.95 23.40
CA GLY A 223 -8.16 14.80 22.84
C GLY A 223 -7.49 13.44 23.07
N ARG A 224 -8.27 12.40 23.39
CA ARG A 224 -7.77 11.07 23.73
C ARG A 224 -7.78 10.07 22.58
N VAL A 225 -7.92 10.55 21.33
CA VAL A 225 -7.93 9.71 20.14
C VAL A 225 -6.77 10.07 19.23
N GLY A 226 -6.05 9.04 18.77
CA GLY A 226 -5.04 9.14 17.71
C GLY A 226 -5.48 8.38 16.46
N LEU A 227 -5.04 8.85 15.30
CA LEU A 227 -5.19 8.19 14.01
C LEU A 227 -3.84 8.16 13.30
N MET A 228 -3.32 6.96 13.07
CA MET A 228 -2.07 6.73 12.37
C MET A 228 -2.36 6.10 11.00
N ASP A 229 -2.02 6.81 9.93
CA ASP A 229 -2.19 6.37 8.54
C ASP A 229 -0.90 5.72 8.04
N CYS A 230 -0.96 4.41 7.82
CA CYS A 230 0.15 3.58 7.35
C CYS A 230 0.04 3.24 5.84
N ASP A 231 -0.94 3.79 5.11
CA ASP A 231 -1.04 3.58 3.66
C ASP A 231 -0.09 4.51 2.91
N ILE A 232 0.99 3.93 2.40
CA ILE A 232 2.07 4.68 1.75
C ILE A 232 1.75 5.01 0.30
N TYR A 233 0.99 4.14 -0.35
CA TYR A 233 0.71 4.26 -1.78
C TYR A 233 -0.47 5.17 -2.09
N GLY A 234 -1.31 5.45 -1.08
CA GLY A 234 -2.47 6.31 -1.23
C GLY A 234 -2.88 6.93 0.11
N PRO A 235 -1.96 7.68 0.78
CA PRO A 235 -2.27 8.28 2.07
C PRO A 235 -3.37 9.32 1.89
N SER A 236 -4.58 9.00 2.33
CA SER A 236 -5.77 9.83 2.12
C SER A 236 -6.29 10.50 3.40
N VAL A 237 -5.82 10.07 4.55
CA VAL A 237 -6.25 10.62 5.86
C VAL A 237 -6.01 12.13 5.98
N PRO A 238 -4.86 12.72 5.58
CA PRO A 238 -4.67 14.17 5.65
C PRO A 238 -5.75 14.95 4.90
N LEU A 239 -6.04 14.57 3.67
CA LEU A 239 -7.09 15.18 2.87
C LEU A 239 -8.45 15.09 3.55
N MET A 240 -8.85 13.88 3.97
CA MET A 240 -10.15 13.63 4.59
C MET A 240 -10.32 14.31 5.95
N MET A 241 -9.22 14.60 6.66
CA MET A 241 -9.22 15.38 7.90
C MET A 241 -9.04 16.88 7.66
N GLY A 242 -8.83 17.32 6.43
CA GLY A 242 -8.55 18.70 6.08
C GLY A 242 -7.25 19.23 6.69
N LEU A 243 -6.26 18.37 6.87
CA LEU A 243 -4.95 18.68 7.40
C LEU A 243 -3.97 18.97 6.27
N GLN A 244 -3.16 20.00 6.45
CA GLN A 244 -2.11 20.42 5.52
C GLN A 244 -0.83 20.73 6.29
N GLY A 245 0.30 20.65 5.61
CA GLY A 245 1.61 20.93 6.20
C GLY A 245 2.32 19.68 6.71
N ARG A 246 3.43 19.90 7.42
CA ARG A 246 4.28 18.82 7.96
C ARG A 246 4.25 18.85 9.49
N PRO A 247 4.39 17.70 10.15
CA PRO A 247 4.56 17.62 11.59
C PRO A 247 5.78 18.42 12.04
N GLU A 248 5.66 19.13 13.15
CA GLU A 248 6.78 19.80 13.78
C GLU A 248 7.73 18.78 14.40
N ILE A 249 9.03 19.07 14.32
CA ILE A 249 10.07 18.26 14.92
C ILE A 249 10.51 18.92 16.22
N ASN A 250 10.34 18.23 17.34
CA ASN A 250 10.78 18.66 18.65
C ASN A 250 11.89 17.71 19.15
N GLY A 251 13.15 18.06 18.94
CA GLY A 251 14.29 17.20 19.15
C GLY A 251 14.26 15.98 18.21
N GLU A 252 14.14 14.77 18.76
CA GLU A 252 13.99 13.52 18.00
C GLU A 252 12.53 13.10 17.80
N SER A 253 11.59 13.86 18.35
CA SER A 253 10.17 13.53 18.35
C SER A 253 9.39 14.34 17.30
N LEU A 254 8.32 13.72 16.80
CA LEU A 254 7.36 14.34 15.88
C LEU A 254 6.11 14.76 16.65
N VAL A 255 5.66 15.98 16.46
CA VAL A 255 4.40 16.47 17.02
C VAL A 255 3.28 16.13 16.04
N PRO A 256 2.27 15.31 16.42
CA PRO A 256 1.17 14.99 15.52
C PRO A 256 0.32 16.23 15.24
N LEU A 257 -0.21 16.34 14.01
CA LEU A 257 -1.19 17.36 13.72
C LEU A 257 -2.50 17.01 14.42
N GLU A 258 -3.27 18.02 14.81
CA GLU A 258 -4.54 17.81 15.51
C GLU A 258 -5.68 18.49 14.77
N ARG A 259 -6.77 17.79 14.57
CA ARG A 259 -8.02 18.32 14.04
C ARG A 259 -9.21 17.49 14.47
N HIS A 260 -10.36 18.14 14.68
CA HIS A 260 -11.60 17.49 15.08
C HIS A 260 -11.46 16.65 16.37
N GLY A 261 -10.58 17.06 17.30
CA GLY A 261 -10.30 16.32 18.53
C GLY A 261 -9.50 15.03 18.35
N VAL A 262 -8.88 14.84 17.18
CA VAL A 262 -8.06 13.66 16.83
C VAL A 262 -6.63 14.09 16.51
N LYS A 263 -5.67 13.43 17.14
CA LYS A 263 -4.24 13.57 16.80
C LYS A 263 -3.92 12.67 15.61
N VAL A 264 -3.30 13.23 14.58
CA VAL A 264 -3.09 12.53 13.31
C VAL A 264 -1.62 12.49 12.93
N MET A 265 -1.15 11.31 12.58
CA MET A 265 0.13 11.11 11.89
C MET A 265 -0.11 10.29 10.63
N SER A 266 0.44 10.72 9.52
CA SER A 266 0.27 10.05 8.23
C SER A 266 1.56 10.00 7.45
N MET A 267 1.74 8.93 6.70
CA MET A 267 2.79 8.84 5.69
C MET A 267 2.67 9.95 4.65
N GLY A 268 1.46 10.46 4.39
CA GLY A 268 1.20 11.59 3.49
C GLY A 268 1.86 12.90 3.91
N PHE A 269 2.15 13.10 5.18
CA PHE A 269 2.89 14.30 5.63
C PHE A 269 4.39 14.27 5.31
N LEU A 270 4.93 13.10 4.98
CA LEU A 270 6.36 12.88 4.71
C LEU A 270 6.68 12.78 3.21
N VAL A 271 5.66 12.69 2.37
CA VAL A 271 5.80 12.57 0.92
C VAL A 271 5.55 13.95 0.31
N ASP A 272 6.43 14.39 -0.58
CA ASP A 272 6.18 15.55 -1.42
C ASP A 272 5.44 15.10 -2.68
N ASP A 273 4.32 15.73 -3.00
CA ASP A 273 3.50 15.44 -4.19
C ASP A 273 4.30 15.56 -5.51
N ASN A 274 5.37 16.35 -5.49
CA ASN A 274 6.21 16.64 -6.66
C ASN A 274 7.45 15.74 -6.79
N THR A 275 7.73 14.87 -5.82
CA THR A 275 8.92 14.02 -5.84
C THR A 275 8.52 12.55 -5.72
N PRO A 276 8.67 11.74 -6.77
CA PRO A 276 8.38 10.31 -6.66
C PRO A 276 9.39 9.64 -5.72
N VAL A 277 8.98 9.39 -4.49
CA VAL A 277 9.79 8.64 -3.52
C VAL A 277 9.55 7.15 -3.74
N VAL A 278 10.59 6.43 -4.12
CA VAL A 278 10.53 4.97 -4.22
C VAL A 278 10.67 4.37 -2.82
N TRP A 279 9.56 4.11 -2.17
CA TRP A 279 9.53 3.46 -0.86
C TRP A 279 9.93 1.98 -0.97
N ARG A 280 10.99 1.59 -0.27
CA ARG A 280 11.37 0.18 -0.13
C ARG A 280 10.86 -0.36 1.20
N GLY A 281 10.48 -1.64 1.25
CA GLY A 281 9.92 -2.28 2.44
C GLY A 281 10.63 -1.93 3.76
N PRO A 282 11.98 -2.04 3.86
CA PRO A 282 12.69 -1.70 5.08
C PRO A 282 12.56 -0.22 5.51
N MET A 283 12.46 0.72 4.56
CA MET A 283 12.26 2.14 4.85
C MET A 283 10.87 2.39 5.44
N ILE A 284 9.87 1.76 4.84
CA ILE A 284 8.48 1.80 5.30
C ILE A 284 8.40 1.34 6.76
N MET A 285 8.97 0.18 7.06
CA MET A 285 8.94 -0.41 8.40
C MET A 285 9.64 0.49 9.42
N LYS A 286 10.78 1.09 9.06
CA LYS A 286 11.49 2.03 9.92
C LYS A 286 10.66 3.27 10.21
N THR A 287 10.00 3.85 9.19
CA THR A 287 9.14 5.02 9.36
C THR A 287 7.94 4.73 10.25
N ILE A 288 7.31 3.57 10.09
CA ILE A 288 6.19 3.18 10.94
C ILE A 288 6.65 2.94 12.39
N GLN A 289 7.82 2.34 12.60
CA GLN A 289 8.41 2.24 13.93
C GLN A 289 8.66 3.62 14.55
N GLN A 290 9.13 4.59 13.76
CA GLN A 290 9.27 5.97 14.22
C GLN A 290 7.92 6.60 14.58
N PHE A 291 6.85 6.33 13.83
CA PHE A 291 5.52 6.81 14.17
C PHE A 291 5.00 6.25 15.49
N VAL A 292 5.33 5.00 15.80
CA VAL A 292 4.98 4.41 17.09
C VAL A 292 5.83 4.98 18.22
N GLN A 293 7.14 5.10 18.02
CA GLN A 293 8.09 5.38 19.09
C GLN A 293 8.36 6.87 19.30
N ASN A 294 8.43 7.65 18.23
CA ASN A 294 8.91 9.02 18.24
C ASN A 294 7.80 10.07 18.09
N VAL A 295 6.55 9.68 17.84
CA VAL A 295 5.44 10.64 17.83
C VAL A 295 5.02 10.94 19.27
N GLN A 296 4.91 12.22 19.58
CA GLN A 296 4.41 12.70 20.88
C GLN A 296 2.89 12.57 20.97
N TRP A 297 2.39 11.33 21.01
CA TRP A 297 0.95 11.08 21.13
C TRP A 297 0.35 11.65 22.40
N GLY A 298 1.16 11.72 23.49
CA GLY A 298 0.69 12.08 24.83
C GLY A 298 -0.26 11.01 25.39
N GLU A 299 -1.19 11.43 26.22
CA GLU A 299 -2.19 10.49 26.76
C GLU A 299 -3.30 10.22 25.74
N ILE A 300 -3.31 9.03 25.17
CA ILE A 300 -4.26 8.53 24.17
C ILE A 300 -4.98 7.32 24.76
N ASP A 301 -6.31 7.33 24.70
CA ASP A 301 -7.12 6.18 25.07
C ASP A 301 -7.22 5.16 23.93
N VAL A 302 -7.39 5.64 22.70
CA VAL A 302 -7.48 4.80 21.50
C VAL A 302 -6.63 5.38 20.38
N LEU A 303 -5.69 4.59 19.88
CA LEU A 303 -4.97 4.85 18.63
C LEU A 303 -5.54 3.95 17.53
N LEU A 304 -6.20 4.51 16.56
CA LEU A 304 -6.60 3.80 15.34
C LEU A 304 -5.43 3.78 14.37
N VAL A 305 -5.12 2.61 13.84
CA VAL A 305 -4.08 2.41 12.84
C VAL A 305 -4.72 2.03 11.52
N ASP A 306 -4.76 2.98 10.57
CA ASP A 306 -5.26 2.73 9.23
C ASP A 306 -4.21 1.96 8.43
N MET A 307 -4.45 0.66 8.25
CA MET A 307 -3.50 -0.29 7.63
C MET A 307 -3.53 -0.15 6.09
N PRO A 308 -2.43 -0.41 5.38
CA PRO A 308 -2.49 -0.53 3.93
C PRO A 308 -3.48 -1.64 3.51
N PRO A 309 -4.10 -1.56 2.33
CA PRO A 309 -5.02 -2.60 1.88
C PRO A 309 -4.31 -3.91 1.53
N GLY A 310 -5.01 -5.03 1.65
CA GLY A 310 -4.51 -6.34 1.23
C GLY A 310 -4.21 -7.31 2.37
N THR A 311 -3.49 -8.38 2.06
CA THR A 311 -3.15 -9.49 2.97
C THR A 311 -1.72 -9.99 2.76
N GLY A 312 -0.84 -9.15 2.21
CA GLY A 312 0.52 -9.49 1.85
C GLY A 312 1.54 -9.39 2.99
N ASP A 313 2.80 -9.74 2.69
CA ASP A 313 3.90 -9.78 3.65
C ASP A 313 4.16 -8.41 4.33
N ALA A 314 3.93 -7.31 3.61
CA ALA A 314 4.09 -5.96 4.16
C ALA A 314 3.09 -5.72 5.30
N GLN A 315 1.83 -6.12 5.12
CA GLN A 315 0.82 -5.99 6.15
C GLN A 315 1.11 -6.88 7.37
N LEU A 316 1.54 -8.14 7.13
CA LEU A 316 1.95 -9.03 8.20
C LEU A 316 3.11 -8.45 9.01
N SER A 317 4.12 -7.90 8.33
CA SER A 317 5.27 -7.25 8.98
C SER A 317 4.84 -6.04 9.82
N LEU A 318 3.88 -5.25 9.32
CA LEU A 318 3.30 -4.13 10.08
C LEU A 318 2.61 -4.60 11.36
N VAL A 319 1.75 -5.61 11.26
CA VAL A 319 1.04 -6.17 12.42
C VAL A 319 2.00 -6.70 13.48
N GLN A 320 3.13 -7.29 13.06
CA GLN A 320 4.18 -7.77 13.98
C GLN A 320 4.98 -6.63 14.62
N THR A 321 5.01 -5.45 14.02
CA THR A 321 5.79 -4.29 14.50
C THR A 321 4.97 -3.42 15.45
N LEU A 322 3.66 -3.38 15.26
CA LEU A 322 2.74 -2.53 15.99
C LEU A 322 2.26 -3.21 17.28
N PRO A 323 2.17 -2.48 18.40
CA PRO A 323 1.60 -2.98 19.64
C PRO A 323 0.07 -2.97 19.56
N LEU A 324 -0.53 -3.91 18.84
CA LEU A 324 -1.97 -3.94 18.58
C LEU A 324 -2.71 -4.75 19.63
N ASP A 325 -3.73 -4.14 20.25
CA ASP A 325 -4.67 -4.81 21.17
C ASP A 325 -5.80 -5.53 20.42
N GLY A 326 -6.01 -5.16 19.17
CA GLY A 326 -7.00 -5.82 18.32
C GLY A 326 -7.09 -5.24 16.92
N ALA A 327 -7.91 -5.87 16.10
CA ALA A 327 -8.18 -5.43 14.73
C ALA A 327 -9.69 -5.35 14.46
N LEU A 328 -10.09 -4.33 13.71
CA LEU A 328 -11.41 -4.15 13.14
C LEU A 328 -11.30 -4.37 11.62
N ILE A 329 -12.12 -5.27 11.10
CA ILE A 329 -12.10 -5.62 9.67
C ILE A 329 -13.20 -4.87 8.94
N VAL A 330 -12.83 -4.04 7.97
CA VAL A 330 -13.76 -3.33 7.10
C VAL A 330 -13.94 -4.11 5.81
N THR A 331 -15.20 -4.39 5.47
CA THR A 331 -15.59 -5.10 4.24
C THR A 331 -16.80 -4.42 3.58
N THR A 332 -17.21 -4.91 2.42
CA THR A 332 -18.48 -4.56 1.75
C THR A 332 -19.32 -5.82 1.58
N PRO A 333 -20.63 -5.73 1.27
CA PRO A 333 -21.49 -6.90 1.11
C PRO A 333 -21.06 -7.89 0.02
N GLN A 334 -20.21 -7.46 -0.93
CA GLN A 334 -19.78 -8.28 -2.08
C GLN A 334 -19.04 -9.55 -1.64
N THR A 335 -19.43 -10.70 -2.16
CA THR A 335 -18.80 -12.00 -1.88
C THR A 335 -17.28 -11.98 -2.10
N ALA A 336 -16.80 -11.29 -3.14
CA ALA A 336 -15.37 -11.15 -3.39
C ALA A 336 -14.64 -10.41 -2.26
N ALA A 337 -15.26 -9.36 -1.70
CA ALA A 337 -14.70 -8.61 -0.58
C ALA A 337 -14.70 -9.44 0.71
N THR A 338 -15.78 -10.16 0.98
CA THR A 338 -15.96 -11.06 2.13
C THR A 338 -14.86 -12.13 2.20
N ASN A 339 -14.62 -12.82 1.08
CA ASN A 339 -13.60 -13.88 1.01
C ASN A 339 -12.18 -13.36 1.28
N ILE A 340 -11.87 -12.14 0.81
CA ILE A 340 -10.54 -11.55 1.03
C ILE A 340 -10.45 -10.96 2.45
N ALA A 341 -11.51 -10.35 2.96
CA ALA A 341 -11.59 -9.85 4.33
C ALA A 341 -11.37 -10.98 5.36
N ARG A 342 -11.97 -12.17 5.12
CA ARG A 342 -11.71 -13.37 5.91
C ARG A 342 -10.21 -13.73 5.94
N LYS A 343 -9.54 -13.72 4.79
CA LYS A 343 -8.09 -13.99 4.73
C LYS A 343 -7.28 -12.97 5.53
N GLY A 344 -7.66 -11.69 5.46
CA GLY A 344 -7.08 -10.63 6.27
C GLY A 344 -7.25 -10.87 7.77
N GLY A 345 -8.47 -11.21 8.21
CA GLY A 345 -8.74 -11.53 9.61
C GLY A 345 -7.94 -12.72 10.11
N LEU A 346 -7.86 -13.81 9.33
CA LEU A 346 -7.04 -14.97 9.67
C LEU A 346 -5.55 -14.63 9.81
N MET A 347 -5.04 -13.62 9.11
CA MET A 347 -3.68 -13.15 9.28
C MET A 347 -3.46 -12.57 10.69
N PHE A 348 -4.36 -11.73 11.19
CA PHE A 348 -4.30 -11.19 12.55
C PHE A 348 -4.36 -12.29 13.61
N GLN A 349 -5.24 -13.28 13.43
CA GLN A 349 -5.33 -14.43 14.33
C GLN A 349 -4.03 -15.24 14.40
N LYS A 350 -3.31 -15.41 13.27
CA LYS A 350 -2.01 -16.11 13.22
C LYS A 350 -0.91 -15.41 14.02
N VAL A 351 -1.03 -14.13 14.24
CA VAL A 351 -0.07 -13.34 15.05
C VAL A 351 -0.64 -12.96 16.41
N ASN A 352 -1.70 -13.65 16.86
CA ASN A 352 -2.36 -13.50 18.15
C ASN A 352 -2.95 -12.09 18.39
N VAL A 353 -3.33 -11.36 17.34
CA VAL A 353 -4.09 -10.12 17.45
C VAL A 353 -5.57 -10.46 17.35
N PRO A 354 -6.38 -10.20 18.38
CA PRO A 354 -7.81 -10.53 18.38
C PRO A 354 -8.58 -9.67 17.38
N ILE A 355 -9.61 -10.27 16.76
CA ILE A 355 -10.54 -9.52 15.91
C ILE A 355 -11.65 -8.96 16.79
N LEU A 356 -11.66 -7.66 16.99
CA LEU A 356 -12.66 -6.96 17.80
C LEU A 356 -14.03 -6.93 17.13
N GLY A 357 -14.05 -6.95 15.81
CA GLY A 357 -15.31 -7.01 15.05
C GLY A 357 -15.13 -6.77 13.57
N VAL A 358 -16.25 -6.84 12.87
CA VAL A 358 -16.37 -6.54 11.45
C VAL A 358 -17.27 -5.32 11.27
N ALA A 359 -16.90 -4.39 10.41
CA ALA A 359 -17.76 -3.31 9.94
C ALA A 359 -18.06 -3.52 8.46
N GLU A 360 -19.35 -3.52 8.11
CA GLU A 360 -19.78 -3.58 6.72
C GLU A 360 -20.01 -2.17 6.19
N ASN A 361 -19.21 -1.73 5.25
CA ASN A 361 -19.35 -0.43 4.59
C ASN A 361 -20.08 -0.59 3.27
N MET A 362 -20.73 0.49 2.80
CA MET A 362 -21.52 0.50 1.56
C MET A 362 -22.62 -0.57 1.56
N SER A 363 -23.27 -0.79 2.71
CA SER A 363 -24.22 -1.89 2.93
C SER A 363 -25.46 -1.76 2.05
N TRP A 364 -26.01 -0.57 1.92
CA TRP A 364 -27.12 -0.23 1.02
C TRP A 364 -27.10 1.26 0.68
N TYR A 365 -27.82 1.63 -0.34
CA TYR A 365 -28.17 3.01 -0.67
C TYR A 365 -29.64 3.25 -0.32
N GLU A 366 -29.97 4.38 0.29
CA GLU A 366 -31.35 4.78 0.56
C GLU A 366 -31.76 5.82 -0.48
N ASP A 367 -32.77 5.53 -1.29
CA ASP A 367 -33.28 6.46 -2.29
C ASP A 367 -34.13 7.59 -1.67
N ALA A 368 -34.54 8.56 -2.48
CA ALA A 368 -35.34 9.70 -2.03
C ALA A 368 -36.70 9.30 -1.41
N ALA A 369 -37.21 8.11 -1.69
CA ALA A 369 -38.45 7.55 -1.09
C ALA A 369 -38.18 6.74 0.19
N GLY A 370 -36.93 6.67 0.64
CA GLY A 370 -36.54 5.90 1.82
C GLY A 370 -36.41 4.39 1.56
N LYS A 371 -36.42 3.96 0.30
CA LYS A 371 -36.25 2.56 -0.06
C LYS A 371 -34.78 2.19 -0.07
N LYS A 372 -34.44 1.11 0.65
CA LYS A 372 -33.09 0.54 0.65
C LYS A 372 -32.83 -0.26 -0.62
N LEU A 373 -31.71 0.02 -1.26
CA LEU A 373 -31.21 -0.65 -2.45
C LEU A 373 -29.84 -1.27 -2.17
N SER A 374 -29.75 -2.59 -2.22
CA SER A 374 -28.53 -3.36 -1.92
C SER A 374 -27.62 -3.44 -3.15
N LEU A 375 -26.99 -2.31 -3.53
CA LEU A 375 -26.18 -2.18 -4.75
C LEU A 375 -25.03 -3.17 -4.83
N PHE A 376 -24.51 -3.61 -3.69
CA PHE A 376 -23.37 -4.51 -3.57
C PHE A 376 -23.72 -5.89 -2.99
N GLY A 377 -25.00 -6.23 -2.91
CA GLY A 377 -25.49 -7.43 -2.26
C GLY A 377 -25.80 -7.22 -0.78
N GLU A 378 -26.00 -8.29 -0.03
CA GLU A 378 -26.42 -8.24 1.37
C GLU A 378 -25.67 -9.25 2.24
N GLY A 379 -25.49 -8.93 3.53
CA GLY A 379 -25.07 -9.87 4.56
C GLY A 379 -23.59 -10.25 4.55
N GLY A 380 -22.77 -9.68 3.66
CA GLY A 380 -21.34 -10.04 3.56
C GLY A 380 -20.56 -9.77 4.84
N GLY A 381 -20.89 -8.68 5.56
CA GLY A 381 -20.27 -8.36 6.84
C GLY A 381 -20.63 -9.36 7.94
N ALA A 382 -21.91 -9.75 8.03
CA ALA A 382 -22.37 -10.74 8.99
C ALA A 382 -21.71 -12.10 8.77
N ILE A 383 -21.65 -12.56 7.52
CA ILE A 383 -20.95 -13.80 7.12
C ILE A 383 -19.47 -13.71 7.47
N THR A 384 -18.83 -12.56 7.21
CA THR A 384 -17.42 -12.35 7.55
C THR A 384 -17.19 -12.43 9.05
N ALA A 385 -18.05 -11.82 9.86
CA ALA A 385 -17.98 -11.83 11.31
C ALA A 385 -18.13 -13.26 11.87
N GLU A 386 -19.09 -14.02 11.38
CA GLU A 386 -19.29 -15.43 11.76
C GLU A 386 -18.05 -16.28 11.41
N LEU A 387 -17.53 -16.15 10.19
CA LEU A 387 -16.35 -16.89 9.74
C LEU A 387 -15.06 -16.55 10.52
N LEU A 388 -15.00 -15.36 11.13
CA LEU A 388 -13.87 -14.92 11.96
C LEU A 388 -14.10 -15.14 13.46
N GLY A 389 -15.24 -15.69 13.85
CA GLY A 389 -15.60 -15.92 15.25
C GLY A 389 -15.78 -14.63 16.05
N THR A 390 -16.27 -13.56 15.41
CA THR A 390 -16.46 -12.24 16.02
C THR A 390 -17.86 -11.69 15.74
N THR A 391 -18.13 -10.42 16.07
CA THR A 391 -19.42 -9.76 15.87
C THR A 391 -19.38 -8.72 14.76
N LEU A 392 -20.51 -8.54 14.08
CA LEU A 392 -20.72 -7.38 13.22
C LEU A 392 -20.94 -6.15 14.12
N LEU A 393 -20.06 -5.14 14.02
CA LEU A 393 -20.15 -3.92 14.84
C LEU A 393 -21.17 -2.92 14.29
N GLY A 394 -21.38 -2.93 13.00
CA GLY A 394 -22.33 -2.05 12.34
C GLY A 394 -22.26 -2.13 10.83
N GLN A 395 -23.29 -1.55 10.22
CA GLN A 395 -23.45 -1.48 8.77
C GLN A 395 -23.58 -0.01 8.38
N VAL A 396 -22.62 0.50 7.62
CA VAL A 396 -22.59 1.88 7.13
C VAL A 396 -23.19 1.92 5.72
N PRO A 397 -24.33 2.58 5.53
CA PRO A 397 -24.91 2.76 4.21
C PRO A 397 -24.04 3.64 3.30
N LEU A 398 -24.30 3.58 2.00
CA LEU A 398 -23.67 4.44 1.02
C LEU A 398 -24.37 5.81 1.03
N TYR A 399 -23.77 6.79 1.69
CA TYR A 399 -24.26 8.16 1.74
C TYR A 399 -23.35 9.09 0.94
N PRO A 400 -23.87 9.90 0.01
CA PRO A 400 -23.10 10.91 -0.74
C PRO A 400 -22.34 11.88 0.18
N GLU A 401 -22.93 12.20 1.35
CA GLU A 401 -22.39 13.12 2.34
C GLU A 401 -21.09 12.62 2.97
N ILE A 402 -20.91 11.30 3.11
CA ILE A 402 -19.66 10.70 3.61
C ILE A 402 -18.53 10.99 2.61
N ARG A 403 -18.79 10.81 1.30
CA ARG A 403 -17.81 11.13 0.27
C ARG A 403 -17.53 12.64 0.22
N ALA A 404 -18.57 13.45 0.14
CA ALA A 404 -18.43 14.90 0.06
C ALA A 404 -17.66 15.46 1.26
N GLY A 405 -17.94 14.98 2.47
CA GLY A 405 -17.21 15.35 3.67
C GLY A 405 -15.72 14.96 3.60
N GLY A 406 -15.41 13.78 3.11
CA GLY A 406 -14.03 13.34 2.90
C GLY A 406 -13.28 14.20 1.89
N ASP A 407 -13.91 14.56 0.76
CA ASP A 407 -13.30 15.40 -0.27
C ASP A 407 -13.04 16.85 0.24
N CYS A 408 -13.87 17.35 1.15
CA CYS A 408 -13.74 18.70 1.73
C CYS A 408 -12.91 18.74 3.02
N GLY A 409 -12.41 17.62 3.52
CA GLY A 409 -11.67 17.57 4.78
C GLY A 409 -12.53 17.80 6.01
N LEU A 410 -13.83 17.53 5.90
CA LEU A 410 -14.83 17.70 6.95
C LEU A 410 -15.66 16.42 7.08
N PRO A 411 -15.20 15.42 7.84
CA PRO A 411 -15.88 14.12 8.00
C PRO A 411 -17.36 14.28 8.39
N VAL A 412 -18.22 13.39 7.90
CA VAL A 412 -19.67 13.53 8.09
C VAL A 412 -20.07 13.57 9.58
N VAL A 413 -19.32 12.86 10.42
CA VAL A 413 -19.53 12.87 11.89
C VAL A 413 -19.33 14.26 12.49
N VAL A 414 -18.47 15.08 11.87
CA VAL A 414 -18.18 16.47 12.30
C VAL A 414 -19.10 17.44 11.60
N ASN A 415 -19.30 17.26 10.29
CA ASN A 415 -20.08 18.18 9.46
C ASN A 415 -21.56 18.22 9.82
N ASP A 416 -22.15 17.04 10.04
CA ASP A 416 -23.54 16.89 10.45
C ASP A 416 -23.68 15.80 11.53
N PRO A 417 -23.40 16.15 12.80
CA PRO A 417 -23.46 15.21 13.92
C PRO A 417 -24.84 14.59 14.14
N ALA A 418 -25.92 15.23 13.69
CA ALA A 418 -27.28 14.73 13.84
C ALA A 418 -27.70 13.75 12.73
N SER A 419 -26.91 13.66 11.65
CA SER A 419 -27.24 12.82 10.50
C SER A 419 -27.25 11.32 10.82
N LYS A 420 -28.00 10.56 10.03
CA LYS A 420 -28.04 9.10 10.12
C LYS A 420 -26.63 8.47 10.01
N PRO A 421 -25.76 8.85 9.04
CA PRO A 421 -24.42 8.30 8.97
C PRO A 421 -23.57 8.59 10.20
N ALA A 422 -23.65 9.80 10.76
CA ALA A 422 -22.94 10.16 11.99
C ALA A 422 -23.39 9.32 13.19
N GLN A 423 -24.68 9.01 13.29
CA GLN A 423 -25.23 8.14 14.34
C GLN A 423 -24.65 6.72 14.25
N VAL A 424 -24.61 6.15 13.05
CA VAL A 424 -24.03 4.80 12.84
C VAL A 424 -22.57 4.74 13.28
N PHE A 425 -21.75 5.74 12.93
CA PHE A 425 -20.35 5.78 13.37
C PHE A 425 -20.23 5.92 14.89
N ARG A 426 -21.10 6.68 15.56
CA ARG A 426 -21.11 6.78 17.03
C ARG A 426 -21.50 5.48 17.70
N GLU A 427 -22.48 4.75 17.17
CA GLU A 427 -22.86 3.42 17.68
C GLU A 427 -21.70 2.43 17.57
N ILE A 428 -21.02 2.43 16.42
CA ILE A 428 -19.81 1.60 16.23
C ILE A 428 -18.71 2.02 17.22
N ALA A 429 -18.51 3.33 17.42
CA ALA A 429 -17.53 3.86 18.37
C ALA A 429 -17.83 3.43 19.81
N GLN A 430 -19.10 3.52 20.25
CA GLN A 430 -19.53 3.07 21.57
C GLN A 430 -19.29 1.58 21.77
N THR A 431 -19.70 0.76 20.80
CA THR A 431 -19.48 -0.69 20.84
C THR A 431 -17.98 -1.03 20.89
N LEU A 432 -17.14 -0.29 20.17
CA LEU A 432 -15.68 -0.49 20.20
C LEU A 432 -15.10 -0.13 21.57
N LEU A 433 -15.52 0.99 22.19
CA LEU A 433 -15.09 1.39 23.52
C LEU A 433 -15.48 0.37 24.59
N GLU A 434 -16.69 -0.20 24.50
CA GLU A 434 -17.15 -1.27 25.41
C GLU A 434 -16.25 -2.52 25.29
N LYS A 435 -15.90 -2.93 24.07
CA LYS A 435 -14.98 -4.05 23.83
C LYS A 435 -13.57 -3.79 24.37
N LEU A 436 -13.14 -2.53 24.37
CA LEU A 436 -11.86 -2.09 24.94
C LEU A 436 -11.94 -1.81 26.45
N LYS A 437 -13.11 -1.91 27.06
CA LYS A 437 -13.38 -1.62 28.49
C LYS A 437 -13.04 -0.17 28.86
N LEU A 438 -13.34 0.76 27.98
CA LEU A 438 -13.16 2.20 28.17
C LEU A 438 -14.47 2.94 28.48
#